data_10a66c3606e08793f88923e0fd390585
#
_entry.id   10a66c3606e08793f88923e0fd390585
#
_cell.length_a   1.000
_cell.length_b   1.000
_cell.length_c   1.000
_cell.angle_alpha   90.00
_cell.angle_beta   90.00
_cell.angle_gamma   90.00
#
_symmetry.space_group_name_H-M   'P 1'
#
loop_
_entity.id
_entity.type
_entity.pdbx_description
1 polymer ?
#
loop_
_entity_poly.entity_id
_entity_poly.type
_entity_poly.pdbx_seq_one_letter_code
_entity_poly.pdbx_strand_id
1 'polypeptide(L)'
;MLLHLRCLLTAVLGLGALLALGRPANAVETTTLDAIRARGYLLCGIGEVQAGFSRVGPGGERSGLDAEFCTALASAVFGSKDAVKFWPLSANDRFKALQGGDVDVLARGATWTLSRDTELGARFAGVLFYDGQGFLTRRGNAVASVLELSGASICALPGAMGEQAVAAYFTAQRMRYQIVSQDNWDDLVKAYEAGSCTVLTGDVSLLAQARSKLKAPAEHMILPELITKEPLGPAVRQDDAQWFAVVRWTLMALIEAEELGLTSANVDAQRASSDPAVRRFLGLEANLGQALGLPRDWAYQLVKNVGNYGEIFERTLGTKSDLKLARGLNNLWTKGGLMYSMPFR
;
A
#
# COMPACT_ATOMS: atom_id res chain seq x y z
N MET A 1 9.12 13.38 97.27
CA MET A 1 9.35 14.81 97.43
C MET A 1 9.10 15.36 95.98
N LEU A 2 7.88 15.72 95.69
CA LEU A 2 7.37 17.06 95.50
C LEU A 2 8.10 17.76 94.33
N LEU A 3 7.58 18.20 93.21
CA LEU A 3 6.36 19.05 93.05
C LEU A 3 6.05 19.30 91.63
N HIS A 4 4.78 19.31 91.20
CA HIS A 4 4.04 20.12 90.24
C HIS A 4 4.53 20.21 88.76
N LEU A 5 3.86 19.63 87.83
CA LEU A 5 2.51 19.97 87.29
C LEU A 5 2.34 21.40 86.88
N ARG A 6 2.22 21.59 85.58
CA ARG A 6 1.16 22.43 85.00
C ARG A 6 1.03 22.22 83.48
N CYS A 7 -0.18 21.88 83.11
CA CYS A 7 -0.74 21.92 81.76
C CYS A 7 -0.59 23.26 81.05
N LEU A 8 -0.27 23.25 79.80
CA LEU A 8 -0.66 24.29 78.85
C LEU A 8 -1.14 23.64 77.57
N LEU A 9 -2.47 23.64 77.45
CA LEU A 9 -3.15 23.38 76.19
C LEU A 9 -2.82 24.56 75.25
N THR A 10 -2.17 24.22 74.12
CA THR A 10 -2.15 25.13 72.96
C THR A 10 -2.84 24.44 71.80
N ALA A 11 -4.04 24.96 71.51
CA ALA A 11 -4.82 24.59 70.33
C ALA A 11 -4.07 25.07 69.08
N VAL A 12 -3.56 24.09 68.29
CA VAL A 12 -3.06 24.38 66.96
C VAL A 12 -4.22 24.19 65.99
N LEU A 13 -4.77 25.27 65.54
CA LEU A 13 -5.68 25.34 64.38
C LEU A 13 -4.90 24.85 63.14
N GLY A 14 -5.14 23.57 62.76
CA GLY A 14 -4.64 23.02 61.51
C GLY A 14 -5.43 23.61 60.35
N LEU A 15 -4.78 24.52 59.63
CA LEU A 15 -5.25 25.02 58.32
C LEU A 15 -5.07 23.88 57.29
N GLY A 16 -6.15 23.13 57.09
CA GLY A 16 -6.21 22.07 56.07
C GLY A 16 -6.19 22.72 54.70
N ALA A 17 -4.98 22.84 54.10
CA ALA A 17 -4.86 23.14 52.69
C ALA A 17 -5.39 21.92 51.91
N LEU A 18 -6.63 22.02 51.40
CA LEU A 18 -7.13 21.12 50.35
C LEU A 18 -6.24 21.35 49.12
N LEU A 19 -5.21 20.55 48.97
CA LEU A 19 -4.56 20.34 47.69
C LEU A 19 -5.60 19.65 46.79
N ALA A 20 -6.36 20.44 46.04
CA ALA A 20 -7.08 19.96 44.88
C ALA A 20 -6.01 19.40 43.91
N LEU A 21 -5.78 18.10 43.99
CA LEU A 21 -5.11 17.34 42.95
C LEU A 21 -5.96 17.51 41.70
N GLY A 22 -5.69 18.59 40.95
CA GLY A 22 -6.15 18.71 39.58
C GLY A 22 -5.69 17.48 38.85
N ARG A 23 -6.63 16.58 38.52
CA ARG A 23 -6.38 15.55 37.52
C ARG A 23 -5.78 16.27 36.33
N PRO A 24 -4.63 15.84 35.80
CA PRO A 24 -4.18 16.37 34.54
C PRO A 24 -5.35 16.18 33.58
N ALA A 25 -5.83 17.26 33.00
CA ALA A 25 -6.74 17.18 31.88
C ALA A 25 -6.05 16.26 30.87
N ASN A 26 -6.63 15.09 30.61
CA ASN A 26 -6.15 14.23 29.54
C ASN A 26 -6.10 15.16 28.31
N ALA A 27 -4.90 15.51 27.90
CA ALA A 27 -4.71 16.14 26.61
C ALA A 27 -5.40 15.20 25.61
N VAL A 28 -6.47 15.64 24.99
CA VAL A 28 -7.13 14.89 23.92
C VAL A 28 -6.03 14.68 22.90
N GLU A 29 -5.56 13.45 22.79
CA GLU A 29 -4.51 13.12 21.87
C GLU A 29 -5.05 13.41 20.46
N THR A 30 -4.43 14.37 19.79
CA THR A 30 -4.88 14.82 18.46
C THR A 30 -4.74 13.66 17.50
N THR A 31 -5.85 13.15 16.96
CA THR A 31 -5.81 12.03 16.02
C THR A 31 -5.07 12.43 14.74
N THR A 32 -4.54 11.46 14.01
CA THR A 32 -3.89 11.71 12.71
C THR A 32 -4.86 12.41 11.75
N LEU A 33 -6.14 12.04 11.76
CA LEU A 33 -7.17 12.67 10.92
C LEU A 33 -7.38 14.16 11.28
N ASP A 34 -7.38 14.51 12.57
CA ASP A 34 -7.51 15.91 13.00
C ASP A 34 -6.28 16.74 12.61
N ALA A 35 -5.08 16.17 12.75
CA ALA A 35 -3.84 16.81 12.33
C ALA A 35 -3.81 17.08 10.82
N ILE A 36 -4.25 16.08 10.01
CA ILE A 36 -4.37 16.20 8.54
C ILE A 36 -5.35 17.33 8.19
N ARG A 37 -6.50 17.38 8.84
CA ARG A 37 -7.52 18.45 8.59
C ARG A 37 -7.03 19.84 8.98
N ALA A 38 -6.41 19.96 10.16
CA ALA A 38 -5.85 21.23 10.61
C ALA A 38 -4.77 21.74 9.65
N ARG A 39 -3.99 20.85 9.06
CA ARG A 39 -2.94 21.16 8.08
C ARG A 39 -3.49 21.43 6.68
N GLY A 40 -4.65 20.86 6.33
CA GLY A 40 -5.31 21.03 5.04
C GLY A 40 -4.79 20.11 3.93
N TYR A 41 -3.92 19.15 4.21
CA TYR A 41 -3.39 18.18 3.26
C TYR A 41 -2.87 16.93 3.94
N LEU A 42 -2.84 15.84 3.17
CA LEU A 42 -2.25 14.54 3.53
C LEU A 42 -0.75 14.52 3.23
N LEU A 43 0.07 14.00 4.14
CA LEU A 43 1.48 13.66 3.90
C LEU A 43 1.60 12.16 3.57
N CYS A 44 1.93 11.85 2.32
CA CYS A 44 2.06 10.47 1.84
C CYS A 44 3.52 10.11 1.60
N GLY A 45 4.03 9.11 2.32
CA GLY A 45 5.33 8.51 2.07
C GLY A 45 5.24 7.54 0.89
N ILE A 46 5.99 7.84 -0.20
CA ILE A 46 6.03 7.04 -1.42
C ILE A 46 7.46 6.65 -1.80
N GLY A 47 7.62 5.76 -2.78
CA GLY A 47 8.92 5.46 -3.38
C GLY A 47 9.51 6.68 -4.10
N GLU A 48 10.82 6.75 -4.22
CA GLU A 48 11.49 7.82 -4.97
C GLU A 48 11.07 7.81 -6.44
N VAL A 49 11.40 6.74 -7.15
CA VAL A 49 10.92 6.45 -8.50
C VAL A 49 10.81 4.92 -8.65
N GLN A 50 9.60 4.45 -8.87
CA GLN A 50 9.32 3.04 -9.16
C GLN A 50 8.23 2.99 -10.22
N ALA A 51 8.56 2.47 -11.42
CA ALA A 51 7.62 2.43 -12.53
C ALA A 51 6.33 1.69 -12.14
N GLY A 52 5.19 2.29 -12.48
CA GLY A 52 3.87 1.78 -12.15
C GLY A 52 3.39 2.09 -10.73
N PHE A 53 4.27 2.36 -9.77
CA PHE A 53 3.92 2.65 -8.36
C PHE A 53 4.13 4.11 -7.97
N SER A 54 5.30 4.67 -8.25
CA SER A 54 5.62 6.07 -8.00
C SER A 54 6.47 6.60 -9.16
N ARG A 55 5.87 7.41 -10.01
CA ARG A 55 6.51 8.07 -11.16
C ARG A 55 6.47 9.58 -10.97
N VAL A 56 7.51 10.27 -11.43
CA VAL A 56 7.54 11.73 -11.52
C VAL A 56 7.37 12.11 -12.98
N GLY A 57 6.36 12.91 -13.27
CA GLY A 57 6.14 13.49 -14.59
C GLY A 57 7.00 14.74 -14.84
N PRO A 58 6.97 15.29 -16.08
CA PRO A 58 7.81 16.43 -16.46
C PRO A 58 7.56 17.71 -15.64
N GLY A 59 6.34 17.89 -15.13
CA GLY A 59 5.95 19.02 -14.27
C GLY A 59 6.13 18.75 -12.77
N GLY A 60 6.73 17.60 -12.39
CA GLY A 60 6.91 17.21 -10.99
C GLY A 60 5.67 16.51 -10.39
N GLU A 61 4.61 16.31 -11.17
CA GLU A 61 3.42 15.57 -10.76
C GLU A 61 3.76 14.11 -10.47
N ARG A 62 3.13 13.55 -9.41
CA ARG A 62 3.30 12.15 -9.04
C ARG A 62 2.14 11.31 -9.59
N SER A 63 2.49 10.14 -10.12
CA SER A 63 1.54 9.15 -10.62
C SER A 63 2.02 7.74 -10.31
N GLY A 64 1.15 6.75 -10.49
CA GLY A 64 1.44 5.35 -10.17
C GLY A 64 0.52 4.84 -9.05
N LEU A 65 0.45 3.54 -8.86
CA LEU A 65 -0.52 2.89 -7.97
C LEU A 65 -0.46 3.42 -6.53
N ASP A 66 0.73 3.59 -5.96
CA ASP A 66 0.93 4.13 -4.62
C ASP A 66 0.52 5.60 -4.52
N ALA A 67 0.92 6.42 -5.51
CA ALA A 67 0.57 7.83 -5.56
C ALA A 67 -0.93 8.04 -5.75
N GLU A 68 -1.56 7.26 -6.62
CA GLU A 68 -3.01 7.32 -6.88
C GLU A 68 -3.83 6.87 -5.67
N PHE A 69 -3.34 5.88 -4.92
CA PHE A 69 -3.97 5.50 -3.65
C PHE A 69 -3.96 6.68 -2.64
N CYS A 70 -2.84 7.39 -2.51
CA CYS A 70 -2.79 8.57 -1.64
C CYS A 70 -3.67 9.72 -2.14
N THR A 71 -3.78 9.88 -3.46
CA THR A 71 -4.70 10.84 -4.08
C THR A 71 -6.16 10.48 -3.79
N ALA A 72 -6.49 9.17 -3.83
CA ALA A 72 -7.82 8.67 -3.45
C ALA A 72 -8.12 8.93 -1.96
N LEU A 73 -7.13 8.73 -1.08
CA LEU A 73 -7.25 9.00 0.34
C LEU A 73 -7.48 10.49 0.62
N ALA A 74 -6.73 11.38 -0.04
CA ALA A 74 -6.96 12.82 0.04
C ALA A 74 -8.36 13.21 -0.48
N SER A 75 -8.81 12.60 -1.56
CA SER A 75 -10.17 12.80 -2.09
C SER A 75 -11.25 12.36 -1.12
N ALA A 76 -11.03 11.26 -0.39
CA ALA A 76 -11.97 10.78 0.65
C ALA A 76 -12.05 11.73 1.85
N VAL A 77 -10.92 12.32 2.26
CA VAL A 77 -10.85 13.21 3.45
C VAL A 77 -11.31 14.62 3.13
N PHE A 78 -10.93 15.16 1.98
CA PHE A 78 -11.10 16.59 1.63
C PHE A 78 -12.04 16.83 0.45
N GLY A 79 -12.48 15.81 -0.27
CA GLY A 79 -13.18 15.97 -1.55
C GLY A 79 -12.28 16.49 -2.69
N SER A 80 -10.97 16.56 -2.48
CA SER A 80 -10.01 17.12 -3.42
C SER A 80 -8.81 16.18 -3.62
N LYS A 81 -8.49 15.90 -4.87
CA LYS A 81 -7.32 15.11 -5.26
C LYS A 81 -6.00 15.84 -5.05
N ASP A 82 -6.03 17.17 -4.96
CA ASP A 82 -4.84 18.01 -4.85
C ASP A 82 -4.40 18.23 -3.38
N ALA A 83 -5.22 17.79 -2.41
CA ALA A 83 -4.94 17.91 -0.98
C ALA A 83 -3.98 16.81 -0.49
N VAL A 84 -2.93 16.49 -1.25
CA VAL A 84 -1.87 15.53 -0.90
C VAL A 84 -0.50 16.09 -1.20
N LYS A 85 0.46 15.86 -0.31
CA LYS A 85 1.88 16.09 -0.53
C LYS A 85 2.62 14.77 -0.44
N PHE A 86 3.45 14.51 -1.43
CA PHE A 86 4.22 13.29 -1.53
C PHE A 86 5.62 13.48 -0.95
N TRP A 87 6.02 12.53 -0.10
CA TRP A 87 7.32 12.51 0.53
C TRP A 87 8.09 11.27 0.04
N PRO A 88 9.08 11.44 -0.86
CA PRO A 88 9.90 10.34 -1.35
C PRO A 88 10.74 9.75 -0.21
N LEU A 89 10.71 8.43 -0.05
CA LEU A 89 11.39 7.72 1.01
C LEU A 89 12.23 6.58 0.44
N SER A 90 13.43 6.40 0.97
CA SER A 90 14.24 5.23 0.71
C SER A 90 13.63 3.95 1.32
N ALA A 91 14.12 2.78 0.90
CA ALA A 91 13.68 1.52 1.49
C ALA A 91 14.04 1.40 2.97
N ASN A 92 15.13 2.04 3.41
CA ASN A 92 15.63 1.94 4.78
C ASN A 92 14.92 2.92 5.73
N ASP A 93 14.51 4.09 5.25
CA ASP A 93 13.97 5.16 6.09
C ASP A 93 12.45 5.13 6.23
N ARG A 94 11.75 4.39 5.36
CA ARG A 94 10.28 4.44 5.23
C ARG A 94 9.51 4.20 6.53
N PHE A 95 9.88 3.17 7.30
CA PHE A 95 9.19 2.86 8.56
C PHE A 95 9.56 3.82 9.68
N LYS A 96 10.80 4.30 9.71
CA LYS A 96 11.25 5.33 10.66
C LYS A 96 10.49 6.64 10.44
N ALA A 97 10.32 7.06 9.18
CA ALA A 97 9.55 8.25 8.84
C ALA A 97 8.07 8.11 9.23
N LEU A 98 7.48 6.92 9.06
CA LEU A 98 6.11 6.65 9.49
C LEU A 98 5.98 6.72 11.01
N GLN A 99 6.88 6.08 11.77
CA GLN A 99 6.89 6.09 13.23
C GLN A 99 7.12 7.51 13.79
N GLY A 100 8.03 8.28 13.18
CA GLY A 100 8.34 9.65 13.57
C GLY A 100 7.23 10.66 13.28
N GLY A 101 6.21 10.26 12.51
CA GLY A 101 5.12 11.16 12.11
C GLY A 101 5.48 12.11 10.96
N ASP A 102 6.60 11.87 10.27
CA ASP A 102 7.00 12.65 9.08
C ASP A 102 6.01 12.44 7.93
N VAL A 103 5.31 11.30 7.93
CA VAL A 103 4.22 10.98 7.01
C VAL A 103 3.01 10.42 7.75
N ASP A 104 1.82 10.63 7.21
CA ASP A 104 0.56 10.14 7.77
C ASP A 104 0.26 8.71 7.34
N VAL A 105 0.66 8.37 6.14
CA VAL A 105 0.50 7.04 5.52
C VAL A 105 1.74 6.72 4.71
N LEU A 106 2.13 5.45 4.74
CA LEU A 106 3.19 4.91 3.89
C LEU A 106 2.54 4.08 2.77
N ALA A 107 2.60 4.55 1.53
CA ALA A 107 2.23 3.82 0.32
C ALA A 107 3.47 3.75 -0.58
N ARG A 108 4.29 2.71 -0.39
CA ARG A 108 5.62 2.62 -1.00
C ARG A 108 5.98 1.18 -1.38
N GLY A 109 5.06 0.44 -1.97
CA GLY A 109 5.33 -0.95 -2.35
C GLY A 109 5.92 -1.76 -1.19
N ALA A 110 5.40 -1.57 0.02
CA ALA A 110 5.92 -2.25 1.20
C ALA A 110 5.21 -3.60 1.37
N THR A 111 5.97 -4.69 1.38
CA THR A 111 5.45 -6.03 1.64
C THR A 111 4.93 -6.13 3.07
N TRP A 112 3.71 -6.58 3.24
CA TRP A 112 3.11 -6.89 4.53
C TRP A 112 3.68 -8.22 5.05
N THR A 113 4.54 -8.13 6.07
CA THR A 113 5.13 -9.29 6.74
C THR A 113 4.83 -9.25 8.24
N LEU A 114 4.92 -10.41 8.91
CA LEU A 114 4.70 -10.51 10.34
C LEU A 114 5.58 -9.51 11.12
N SER A 115 6.89 -9.50 10.85
CA SER A 115 7.82 -8.62 11.56
C SER A 115 7.53 -7.13 11.33
N ARG A 116 7.20 -6.73 10.10
CA ARG A 116 6.85 -5.33 9.80
C ARG A 116 5.57 -4.89 10.50
N ASP A 117 4.59 -5.77 10.61
CA ASP A 117 3.29 -5.49 11.23
C ASP A 117 3.35 -5.52 12.78
N THR A 118 4.32 -6.24 13.36
CA THR A 118 4.37 -6.44 14.83
C THR A 118 5.55 -5.74 15.52
N GLU A 119 6.69 -5.56 14.83
CA GLU A 119 7.92 -5.06 15.44
C GLU A 119 8.25 -3.61 15.06
N LEU A 120 7.75 -3.14 13.89
CA LEU A 120 8.10 -1.81 13.38
C LEU A 120 7.05 -0.73 13.68
N GLY A 121 6.12 -0.96 14.64
CA GLY A 121 5.09 0.02 14.99
C GLY A 121 4.21 0.47 13.81
N ALA A 122 4.18 -0.33 12.75
CA ALA A 122 3.37 -0.11 11.56
C ALA A 122 2.17 -1.06 11.57
N ARG A 123 1.07 -0.67 10.94
CA ARG A 123 -0.13 -1.49 10.76
C ARG A 123 -0.56 -1.43 9.30
N PHE A 124 -0.57 -2.57 8.62
CA PHE A 124 -0.97 -2.65 7.23
C PHE A 124 -2.49 -2.61 7.07
N ALA A 125 -2.99 -1.68 6.27
CA ALA A 125 -4.43 -1.47 6.11
C ALA A 125 -5.10 -2.44 5.12
N GLY A 126 -4.33 -3.17 4.35
CA GLY A 126 -4.78 -4.17 3.37
C GLY A 126 -3.74 -4.36 2.28
N VAL A 127 -4.07 -5.15 1.28
CA VAL A 127 -3.20 -5.40 0.14
C VAL A 127 -3.64 -4.53 -1.04
N LEU A 128 -2.77 -3.62 -1.46
CA LEU A 128 -2.98 -2.77 -2.63
C LEU A 128 -2.53 -3.47 -3.92
N PHE A 129 -1.52 -4.35 -3.83
CA PHE A 129 -1.00 -5.10 -4.96
C PHE A 129 -0.42 -6.44 -4.50
N TYR A 130 -0.87 -7.52 -5.11
CA TYR A 130 -0.30 -8.85 -4.94
C TYR A 130 0.86 -9.02 -5.92
N ASP A 131 2.07 -8.90 -5.42
CA ASP A 131 3.30 -9.18 -6.14
C ASP A 131 3.88 -10.54 -5.71
N GLY A 132 4.97 -10.91 -6.32
CA GLY A 132 5.72 -12.11 -6.01
C GLY A 132 6.84 -12.30 -7.01
N GLN A 133 7.79 -13.14 -6.67
CA GLN A 133 8.86 -13.49 -7.58
C GLN A 133 8.34 -14.35 -8.71
N GLY A 134 8.61 -13.90 -9.93
CA GLY A 134 8.27 -14.56 -11.18
C GLY A 134 9.48 -14.72 -12.10
N PHE A 135 9.20 -15.01 -13.36
CA PHE A 135 10.21 -15.29 -14.37
C PHE A 135 9.88 -14.61 -15.69
N LEU A 136 10.86 -13.89 -16.24
CA LEU A 136 10.81 -13.28 -17.56
C LEU A 136 11.63 -14.13 -18.53
N THR A 137 11.04 -14.51 -19.66
CA THR A 137 11.70 -15.30 -20.70
C THR A 137 11.38 -14.76 -22.09
N ARG A 138 12.15 -15.20 -23.11
CA ARG A 138 11.82 -14.90 -24.50
C ARG A 138 10.70 -15.81 -24.98
N ARG A 139 9.74 -15.27 -25.74
CA ARG A 139 8.65 -16.04 -26.35
C ARG A 139 9.18 -17.14 -27.28
N GLY A 140 10.32 -16.89 -27.96
CA GLY A 140 10.98 -17.87 -28.79
C GLY A 140 11.48 -19.11 -28.08
N ASN A 141 11.57 -19.10 -26.75
CA ASN A 141 11.94 -20.28 -25.97
C ASN A 141 10.80 -21.32 -25.86
N ALA A 142 9.59 -21.00 -26.34
CA ALA A 142 8.40 -21.84 -26.33
C ALA A 142 8.04 -22.41 -24.94
N VAL A 143 8.27 -21.63 -23.87
CA VAL A 143 7.97 -21.97 -22.47
C VAL A 143 6.73 -21.19 -22.05
N ALA A 144 5.73 -21.87 -21.51
CA ALA A 144 4.47 -21.28 -21.04
C ALA A 144 4.29 -21.34 -19.50
N SER A 145 5.09 -22.16 -18.82
CA SER A 145 5.01 -22.38 -17.37
C SER A 145 6.40 -22.45 -16.76
N VAL A 146 6.52 -22.03 -15.49
CA VAL A 146 7.75 -22.21 -14.70
C VAL A 146 8.17 -23.68 -14.58
N LEU A 147 7.20 -24.60 -14.61
CA LEU A 147 7.48 -26.05 -14.56
C LEU A 147 8.27 -26.59 -15.81
N GLU A 148 8.29 -25.80 -16.87
CA GLU A 148 9.04 -26.12 -18.09
C GLU A 148 10.48 -25.59 -18.09
N LEU A 149 10.89 -24.89 -17.03
CA LEU A 149 12.22 -24.25 -16.89
C LEU A 149 13.31 -25.22 -16.41
N SER A 150 13.08 -26.53 -16.39
CA SER A 150 14.13 -27.49 -15.96
C SER A 150 15.33 -27.45 -16.89
N GLY A 151 16.51 -27.16 -16.35
CA GLY A 151 17.77 -26.99 -17.08
C GLY A 151 18.05 -25.55 -17.52
N ALA A 152 17.18 -24.59 -17.20
CA ALA A 152 17.36 -23.19 -17.56
C ALA A 152 18.57 -22.55 -16.84
N SER A 153 19.21 -21.58 -17.52
CA SER A 153 20.12 -20.63 -16.90
C SER A 153 19.30 -19.41 -16.45
N ILE A 154 19.36 -19.10 -15.14
CA ILE A 154 18.53 -18.10 -14.47
C ILE A 154 19.41 -16.97 -13.98
N CYS A 155 19.19 -15.77 -14.50
CA CYS A 155 19.76 -14.54 -13.96
C CYS A 155 19.08 -14.18 -12.63
N ALA A 156 19.85 -14.16 -11.52
CA ALA A 156 19.38 -13.82 -10.18
C ALA A 156 20.44 -13.00 -9.42
N LEU A 157 19.99 -12.06 -8.55
CA LEU A 157 20.91 -11.33 -7.67
C LEU A 157 21.47 -12.28 -6.60
N PRO A 158 22.80 -12.29 -6.38
CA PRO A 158 23.44 -13.18 -5.44
C PRO A 158 23.07 -12.84 -4.00
N GLY A 159 22.83 -13.87 -3.17
CA GLY A 159 22.51 -13.71 -1.74
C GLY A 159 21.15 -13.06 -1.45
N ALA A 160 20.39 -12.67 -2.47
CA ALA A 160 19.05 -12.13 -2.29
C ALA A 160 18.03 -13.22 -1.96
N MET A 161 16.92 -12.83 -1.32
CA MET A 161 15.81 -13.76 -1.03
C MET A 161 15.30 -14.43 -2.30
N GLY A 162 15.38 -13.74 -3.44
CA GLY A 162 15.00 -14.27 -4.74
C GLY A 162 15.83 -15.46 -5.20
N GLU A 163 17.14 -15.46 -4.99
CA GLU A 163 17.98 -16.64 -5.29
C GLU A 163 17.61 -17.84 -4.41
N GLN A 164 17.38 -17.60 -3.12
CA GLN A 164 16.96 -18.64 -2.18
C GLN A 164 15.58 -19.22 -2.54
N ALA A 165 14.65 -18.37 -2.97
CA ALA A 165 13.32 -18.82 -3.42
C ALA A 165 13.40 -19.68 -4.67
N VAL A 166 14.26 -19.33 -5.66
CA VAL A 166 14.54 -20.16 -6.83
C VAL A 166 15.08 -21.53 -6.39
N ALA A 167 16.10 -21.54 -5.51
CA ALA A 167 16.70 -22.78 -5.02
C ALA A 167 15.67 -23.67 -4.33
N ALA A 168 14.85 -23.11 -3.46
CA ALA A 168 13.80 -23.83 -2.75
C ALA A 168 12.74 -24.41 -3.71
N TYR A 169 12.24 -23.58 -4.64
CA TYR A 169 11.21 -23.98 -5.58
C TYR A 169 11.68 -25.07 -6.56
N PHE A 170 12.84 -24.84 -7.19
CA PHE A 170 13.38 -25.80 -8.18
C PHE A 170 13.76 -27.13 -7.51
N THR A 171 14.29 -27.11 -6.29
CA THR A 171 14.56 -28.34 -5.51
C THR A 171 13.26 -29.08 -5.20
N ALA A 172 12.23 -28.40 -4.73
CA ALA A 172 10.93 -29.00 -4.40
C ALA A 172 10.28 -29.64 -5.64
N GLN A 173 10.43 -29.01 -6.81
CA GLN A 173 9.92 -29.52 -8.10
C GLN A 173 10.87 -30.51 -8.79
N ARG A 174 12.03 -30.84 -8.18
CA ARG A 174 13.08 -31.71 -8.74
C ARG A 174 13.59 -31.24 -10.11
N MET A 175 13.63 -29.92 -10.30
CA MET A 175 14.09 -29.28 -11.53
C MET A 175 15.56 -28.89 -11.41
N ARG A 176 16.32 -29.04 -12.51
CA ARG A 176 17.71 -28.59 -12.62
C ARG A 176 17.73 -27.13 -13.08
N TYR A 177 18.72 -26.38 -12.64
CA TYR A 177 18.93 -24.98 -13.04
C TYR A 177 20.40 -24.58 -12.85
N GLN A 178 20.78 -23.44 -13.43
CA GLN A 178 22.08 -22.81 -13.24
C GLN A 178 21.85 -21.34 -12.93
N ILE A 179 22.50 -20.80 -11.89
CA ILE A 179 22.44 -19.38 -11.58
C ILE A 179 23.52 -18.63 -12.36
N VAL A 180 23.13 -17.51 -12.97
CA VAL A 180 24.00 -16.49 -13.55
C VAL A 180 23.82 -15.23 -12.71
N SER A 181 24.84 -14.88 -11.93
CA SER A 181 24.81 -13.74 -11.00
C SER A 181 25.47 -12.50 -11.59
N GLN A 182 24.98 -11.32 -11.16
CA GLN A 182 25.58 -10.02 -11.40
C GLN A 182 25.46 -9.18 -10.13
N ASP A 183 26.31 -8.17 -9.96
CA ASP A 183 26.39 -7.39 -8.72
C ASP A 183 25.17 -6.50 -8.47
N ASN A 184 24.43 -6.14 -9.52
CA ASN A 184 23.25 -5.28 -9.42
C ASN A 184 22.19 -5.64 -10.47
N TRP A 185 21.00 -5.09 -10.29
CA TRP A 185 19.82 -5.38 -11.13
C TRP A 185 20.01 -4.95 -12.59
N ASP A 186 20.61 -3.78 -12.84
CA ASP A 186 20.74 -3.27 -14.21
C ASP A 186 21.72 -4.14 -15.02
N ASP A 187 22.79 -4.61 -14.43
CA ASP A 187 23.73 -5.52 -15.09
C ASP A 187 23.13 -6.91 -15.27
N LEU A 188 22.26 -7.35 -14.35
CA LEU A 188 21.50 -8.60 -14.49
C LEU A 188 20.54 -8.53 -15.69
N VAL A 189 19.84 -7.42 -15.88
CA VAL A 189 18.95 -7.17 -17.04
C VAL A 189 19.77 -7.14 -18.34
N LYS A 190 20.94 -6.49 -18.37
CA LYS A 190 21.85 -6.49 -19.53
C LYS A 190 22.35 -7.91 -19.86
N ALA A 191 22.72 -8.71 -18.85
CA ALA A 191 23.16 -10.09 -19.03
C ALA A 191 22.03 -10.96 -19.64
N TYR A 192 20.80 -10.79 -19.18
CA TYR A 192 19.62 -11.42 -19.75
C TYR A 192 19.40 -10.97 -21.21
N GLU A 193 19.45 -9.68 -21.49
CA GLU A 193 19.27 -9.14 -22.85
C GLU A 193 20.36 -9.66 -23.81
N ALA A 194 21.61 -9.75 -23.33
CA ALA A 194 22.73 -10.30 -24.07
C ALA A 194 22.67 -11.83 -24.29
N GLY A 195 21.77 -12.54 -23.60
CA GLY A 195 21.60 -13.99 -23.72
C GLY A 195 22.55 -14.81 -22.83
N SER A 196 23.17 -14.19 -21.82
CA SER A 196 24.01 -14.89 -20.84
C SER A 196 23.16 -15.85 -19.97
N CYS A 197 21.87 -15.58 -19.82
CA CYS A 197 20.90 -16.49 -19.23
C CYS A 197 19.63 -16.54 -20.10
N THR A 198 18.87 -17.62 -19.97
CA THR A 198 17.62 -17.84 -20.71
C THR A 198 16.42 -17.20 -20.02
N VAL A 199 16.53 -16.99 -18.70
CA VAL A 199 15.46 -16.51 -17.83
C VAL A 199 16.01 -15.48 -16.87
N LEU A 200 15.24 -14.39 -16.64
CA LEU A 200 15.48 -13.41 -15.59
C LEU A 200 14.42 -13.59 -14.49
N THR A 201 14.84 -13.64 -13.22
CA THR A 201 13.92 -13.72 -12.07
C THR A 201 13.96 -12.48 -11.22
N GLY A 202 12.84 -12.14 -10.61
CA GLY A 202 12.61 -11.02 -9.70
C GLY A 202 11.12 -10.84 -9.46
N ASP A 203 10.75 -9.82 -8.68
CA ASP A 203 9.33 -9.48 -8.49
C ASP A 203 8.68 -9.14 -9.83
N VAL A 204 7.45 -9.60 -10.05
CA VAL A 204 6.76 -9.44 -11.34
C VAL A 204 6.65 -7.96 -11.74
N SER A 205 6.42 -7.07 -10.78
CA SER A 205 6.41 -5.64 -11.05
C SER A 205 7.77 -5.12 -11.55
N LEU A 206 8.87 -5.62 -10.98
CA LEU A 206 10.24 -5.28 -11.39
C LEU A 206 10.58 -5.91 -12.77
N LEU A 207 10.14 -7.14 -13.01
CA LEU A 207 10.28 -7.79 -14.32
C LEU A 207 9.50 -7.06 -15.43
N ALA A 208 8.30 -6.54 -15.11
CA ALA A 208 7.54 -5.74 -16.06
C ALA A 208 8.25 -4.42 -16.41
N GLN A 209 8.86 -3.79 -15.40
CA GLN A 209 9.69 -2.60 -15.62
C GLN A 209 10.94 -2.92 -16.46
N ALA A 210 11.63 -4.02 -16.16
CA ALA A 210 12.77 -4.46 -16.96
C ALA A 210 12.35 -4.73 -18.43
N ARG A 211 11.28 -5.51 -18.62
CA ARG A 211 10.74 -5.82 -19.94
C ARG A 211 10.43 -4.57 -20.76
N SER A 212 9.82 -3.55 -20.16
CA SER A 212 9.46 -2.32 -20.88
C SER A 212 10.67 -1.53 -21.43
N LYS A 213 11.86 -1.78 -20.87
CA LYS A 213 13.12 -1.12 -21.26
C LYS A 213 13.99 -1.95 -22.20
N LEU A 214 13.64 -3.23 -22.46
CA LEU A 214 14.37 -4.08 -23.42
C LEU A 214 14.21 -3.54 -24.85
N LYS A 215 15.14 -3.87 -25.72
CA LYS A 215 15.12 -3.48 -27.15
C LYS A 215 13.88 -3.97 -27.89
N ALA A 216 13.37 -5.15 -27.55
CA ALA A 216 12.20 -5.76 -28.15
C ALA A 216 11.22 -6.29 -27.07
N PRO A 217 10.52 -5.41 -26.32
CA PRO A 217 9.67 -5.80 -25.18
C PRO A 217 8.60 -6.83 -25.53
N ALA A 218 8.06 -6.79 -26.76
CA ALA A 218 7.01 -7.68 -27.23
C ALA A 218 7.48 -9.13 -27.43
N GLU A 219 8.79 -9.36 -27.60
CA GLU A 219 9.39 -10.68 -27.75
C GLU A 219 9.59 -11.39 -26.41
N HIS A 220 9.32 -10.72 -25.29
CA HIS A 220 9.50 -11.23 -23.95
C HIS A 220 8.15 -11.40 -23.25
N MET A 221 8.07 -12.38 -22.36
CA MET A 221 6.88 -12.65 -21.55
C MET A 221 7.25 -12.95 -20.10
N ILE A 222 6.42 -12.51 -19.18
CA ILE A 222 6.46 -12.94 -17.79
C ILE A 222 5.58 -14.16 -17.68
N LEU A 223 6.12 -15.24 -17.09
CA LEU A 223 5.37 -16.48 -16.85
C LEU A 223 4.29 -16.24 -15.78
N PRO A 224 3.17 -16.99 -15.84
CA PRO A 224 2.01 -16.70 -14.99
C PRO A 224 2.20 -17.08 -13.52
N GLU A 225 3.10 -18.00 -13.19
CA GLU A 225 3.28 -18.49 -11.84
C GLU A 225 4.20 -17.59 -11.01
N LEU A 226 3.84 -17.44 -9.74
CA LEU A 226 4.64 -16.80 -8.70
C LEU A 226 5.21 -17.86 -7.76
N ILE A 227 6.48 -17.74 -7.38
CA ILE A 227 7.13 -18.65 -6.44
C ILE A 227 7.27 -18.10 -5.02
N THR A 228 6.95 -16.81 -4.81
CA THR A 228 6.86 -16.18 -3.48
C THR A 228 5.57 -15.39 -3.35
N LYS A 229 5.30 -14.90 -2.14
CA LYS A 229 4.17 -14.02 -1.82
C LYS A 229 4.71 -12.67 -1.36
N GLU A 230 4.42 -11.62 -2.12
CA GLU A 230 4.76 -10.24 -1.80
C GLU A 230 3.47 -9.37 -1.79
N PRO A 231 2.66 -9.46 -0.73
CA PRO A 231 1.47 -8.62 -0.60
C PRO A 231 1.89 -7.20 -0.24
N LEU A 232 1.85 -6.29 -1.21
CA LEU A 232 2.21 -4.89 -1.03
C LEU A 232 0.99 -4.09 -0.56
N GLY A 233 1.16 -3.29 0.48
CA GLY A 233 0.03 -2.53 1.02
C GLY A 233 0.41 -1.23 1.71
N PRO A 234 -0.57 -0.32 1.88
CA PRO A 234 -0.39 0.89 2.66
C PRO A 234 -0.31 0.56 4.16
N ALA A 235 0.57 1.27 4.86
CA ALA A 235 0.73 1.14 6.29
C ALA A 235 0.56 2.49 7.00
N VAL A 236 0.05 2.45 8.22
CA VAL A 236 -0.11 3.59 9.14
C VAL A 236 0.57 3.29 10.46
N ARG A 237 0.69 4.28 11.35
CA ARG A 237 1.13 4.05 12.73
C ARG A 237 0.14 3.13 13.46
N GLN A 238 0.66 2.33 14.38
CA GLN A 238 -0.12 1.26 15.04
C GLN A 238 -1.16 1.78 16.03
N ASP A 239 -0.97 2.97 16.58
CA ASP A 239 -1.71 3.54 17.71
C ASP A 239 -2.96 4.35 17.33
N ASP A 240 -3.21 4.59 16.04
CA ASP A 240 -4.38 5.34 15.56
C ASP A 240 -5.39 4.42 14.84
N ALA A 241 -6.34 3.89 15.59
CA ALA A 241 -7.37 2.99 15.07
C ALA A 241 -8.33 3.68 14.10
N GLN A 242 -8.63 4.98 14.30
CA GLN A 242 -9.50 5.74 13.41
C GLN A 242 -8.82 5.96 12.06
N TRP A 243 -7.58 6.42 12.06
CA TRP A 243 -6.83 6.64 10.83
C TRP A 243 -6.61 5.33 10.06
N PHE A 244 -6.28 4.25 10.77
CA PHE A 244 -6.22 2.92 10.19
C PHE A 244 -7.52 2.52 9.49
N ALA A 245 -8.69 2.77 10.12
CA ALA A 245 -9.98 2.48 9.51
C ALA A 245 -10.21 3.33 8.25
N VAL A 246 -9.88 4.62 8.27
CA VAL A 246 -9.98 5.51 7.10
C VAL A 246 -9.15 4.98 5.93
N VAL A 247 -7.89 4.63 6.17
CA VAL A 247 -6.98 4.12 5.12
C VAL A 247 -7.47 2.77 4.58
N ARG A 248 -7.89 1.86 5.46
CA ARG A 248 -8.46 0.56 5.07
C ARG A 248 -9.71 0.72 4.23
N TRP A 249 -10.69 1.51 4.68
CA TRP A 249 -11.96 1.65 3.97
C TRP A 249 -11.82 2.44 2.67
N THR A 250 -10.79 3.30 2.55
CA THR A 250 -10.43 3.91 1.26
C THR A 250 -9.98 2.84 0.25
N LEU A 251 -9.13 1.90 0.67
CA LEU A 251 -8.75 0.77 -0.19
C LEU A 251 -9.95 -0.10 -0.56
N MET A 252 -10.80 -0.43 0.43
CA MET A 252 -12.02 -1.21 0.16
C MET A 252 -12.97 -0.48 -0.78
N ALA A 253 -13.09 0.85 -0.67
CA ALA A 253 -13.93 1.65 -1.55
C ALA A 253 -13.45 1.63 -3.01
N LEU A 254 -12.15 1.65 -3.25
CA LEU A 254 -11.62 1.51 -4.62
C LEU A 254 -12.00 0.17 -5.25
N ILE A 255 -11.95 -0.92 -4.47
CA ILE A 255 -12.30 -2.27 -4.93
C ILE A 255 -13.81 -2.39 -5.10
N GLU A 256 -14.60 -1.95 -4.12
CA GLU A 256 -16.08 -1.97 -4.15
C GLU A 256 -16.62 -1.19 -5.37
N ALA A 257 -16.03 -0.03 -5.65
CA ALA A 257 -16.41 0.75 -6.82
C ALA A 257 -16.20 -0.04 -8.14
N GLU A 258 -15.11 -0.82 -8.24
CA GLU A 258 -14.91 -1.70 -9.39
C GLU A 258 -15.93 -2.84 -9.43
N GLU A 259 -16.26 -3.46 -8.28
CA GLU A 259 -17.27 -4.52 -8.17
C GLU A 259 -18.67 -4.01 -8.56
N LEU A 260 -19.01 -2.78 -8.17
CA LEU A 260 -20.27 -2.12 -8.54
C LEU A 260 -20.28 -1.51 -9.95
N GLY A 261 -19.17 -1.60 -10.70
CA GLY A 261 -19.06 -1.00 -12.03
C GLY A 261 -19.08 0.54 -12.03
N LEU A 262 -18.76 1.15 -10.88
CA LEU A 262 -18.63 2.62 -10.76
C LEU A 262 -17.27 3.06 -11.25
N THR A 263 -17.26 4.07 -12.13
CA THR A 263 -16.04 4.63 -12.73
C THR A 263 -16.02 6.14 -12.59
N SER A 264 -14.86 6.75 -12.78
CA SER A 264 -14.72 8.20 -12.84
C SER A 264 -15.62 8.85 -13.90
N ALA A 265 -15.92 8.10 -14.97
CA ALA A 265 -16.74 8.59 -16.09
C ALA A 265 -18.25 8.48 -15.82
N ASN A 266 -18.71 7.49 -15.01
CA ASN A 266 -20.14 7.24 -14.85
C ASN A 266 -20.69 7.60 -13.47
N VAL A 267 -19.85 7.83 -12.45
CA VAL A 267 -20.28 8.00 -11.06
C VAL A 267 -21.28 9.14 -10.86
N ASP A 268 -21.20 10.21 -11.64
CA ASP A 268 -22.16 11.32 -11.58
C ASP A 268 -23.56 10.86 -12.00
N ALA A 269 -23.67 10.10 -13.09
CA ALA A 269 -24.94 9.55 -13.56
C ALA A 269 -25.50 8.49 -12.59
N GLN A 270 -24.63 7.74 -11.92
CA GLN A 270 -25.02 6.70 -10.94
C GLN A 270 -25.64 7.26 -9.65
N ARG A 271 -25.56 8.57 -9.41
CA ARG A 271 -26.33 9.23 -8.34
C ARG A 271 -27.85 9.12 -8.52
N ALA A 272 -28.34 8.87 -9.73
CA ALA A 272 -29.72 8.57 -10.03
C ALA A 272 -30.07 7.08 -9.99
N SER A 273 -29.12 6.21 -9.64
CA SER A 273 -29.33 4.75 -9.57
C SER A 273 -30.40 4.37 -8.58
N SER A 274 -31.21 3.37 -8.93
CA SER A 274 -32.17 2.71 -8.03
C SER A 274 -31.54 1.54 -7.26
N ASP A 275 -30.31 1.12 -7.60
CA ASP A 275 -29.62 0.04 -6.90
C ASP A 275 -29.28 0.44 -5.46
N PRO A 276 -29.78 -0.24 -4.43
CA PRO A 276 -29.53 0.09 -3.04
C PRO A 276 -28.04 0.01 -2.65
N ALA A 277 -27.25 -0.87 -3.26
CA ALA A 277 -25.82 -0.99 -2.98
C ALA A 277 -25.06 0.25 -3.49
N VAL A 278 -25.34 0.67 -4.72
CA VAL A 278 -24.80 1.89 -5.31
C VAL A 278 -25.21 3.12 -4.50
N ARG A 279 -26.49 3.22 -4.10
CA ARG A 279 -26.99 4.36 -3.31
C ARG A 279 -26.32 4.46 -1.94
N ARG A 280 -26.13 3.32 -1.24
CA ARG A 280 -25.39 3.30 0.04
C ARG A 280 -23.94 3.71 -0.15
N PHE A 281 -23.26 3.13 -1.14
CA PHE A 281 -21.86 3.44 -1.45
C PHE A 281 -21.66 4.94 -1.74
N LEU A 282 -22.54 5.55 -2.51
CA LEU A 282 -22.48 6.97 -2.85
C LEU A 282 -22.97 7.90 -1.72
N GLY A 283 -23.36 7.37 -0.56
CA GLY A 283 -23.82 8.16 0.58
C GLY A 283 -25.24 8.75 0.41
N LEU A 284 -26.04 8.22 -0.50
CA LEU A 284 -27.40 8.74 -0.77
C LEU A 284 -28.44 8.22 0.24
N GLU A 285 -28.27 7.01 0.77
CA GLU A 285 -29.19 6.37 1.72
C GLU A 285 -28.63 6.33 3.15
N ALA A 286 -27.34 6.00 3.31
CA ALA A 286 -26.67 5.89 4.60
C ALA A 286 -25.49 6.85 4.70
N ASN A 287 -25.15 7.27 5.93
CA ASN A 287 -23.93 8.05 6.19
C ASN A 287 -22.81 7.12 6.71
N LEU A 288 -22.26 6.29 5.85
CA LEU A 288 -21.16 5.38 6.21
C LEU A 288 -19.86 6.12 6.53
N GLY A 289 -19.70 7.36 6.07
CA GLY A 289 -18.55 8.20 6.39
C GLY A 289 -18.51 8.66 7.85
N GLN A 290 -19.66 8.78 8.53
CA GLN A 290 -19.73 9.33 9.88
C GLN A 290 -18.88 8.56 10.90
N ALA A 291 -18.92 7.23 10.88
CA ALA A 291 -18.15 6.39 11.77
C ALA A 291 -16.62 6.48 11.52
N LEU A 292 -16.24 6.85 10.29
CA LEU A 292 -14.86 7.10 9.89
C LEU A 292 -14.43 8.56 10.16
N GLY A 293 -15.37 9.43 10.54
CA GLY A 293 -15.14 10.86 10.59
C GLY A 293 -15.04 11.52 9.21
N LEU A 294 -15.50 10.89 8.14
CA LEU A 294 -15.44 11.39 6.77
C LEU A 294 -16.75 12.07 6.34
N PRO A 295 -16.73 12.92 5.29
CA PRO A 295 -17.94 13.43 4.66
C PRO A 295 -18.89 12.32 4.24
N ARG A 296 -20.20 12.61 4.16
CA ARG A 296 -21.20 11.61 3.78
C ARG A 296 -20.95 11.00 2.40
N ASP A 297 -20.46 11.80 1.48
CA ASP A 297 -20.21 11.46 0.07
C ASP A 297 -18.74 11.12 -0.24
N TRP A 298 -17.96 10.78 0.78
CA TRP A 298 -16.51 10.53 0.66
C TRP A 298 -16.16 9.51 -0.44
N ALA A 299 -16.92 8.42 -0.56
CA ALA A 299 -16.69 7.38 -1.55
C ALA A 299 -17.03 7.86 -2.97
N TYR A 300 -18.10 8.68 -3.12
CA TYR A 300 -18.39 9.34 -4.39
C TYR A 300 -17.25 10.28 -4.81
N GLN A 301 -16.75 11.12 -3.90
CA GLN A 301 -15.64 12.04 -4.18
C GLN A 301 -14.36 11.30 -4.60
N LEU A 302 -14.08 10.18 -3.94
CA LEU A 302 -12.96 9.32 -4.28
C LEU A 302 -13.08 8.81 -5.71
N VAL A 303 -14.22 8.18 -6.08
CA VAL A 303 -14.41 7.63 -7.43
C VAL A 303 -14.42 8.74 -8.50
N LYS A 304 -15.06 9.86 -8.20
CA LYS A 304 -15.11 11.00 -9.13
C LYS A 304 -13.72 11.54 -9.46
N ASN A 305 -12.86 11.68 -8.46
CA ASN A 305 -11.55 12.30 -8.61
C ASN A 305 -10.48 11.33 -9.13
N VAL A 306 -10.57 10.04 -8.79
CA VAL A 306 -9.49 9.07 -9.06
C VAL A 306 -9.98 7.85 -9.84
N GLY A 307 -11.27 7.52 -9.76
CA GLY A 307 -11.83 6.31 -10.35
C GLY A 307 -11.76 5.11 -9.39
N ASN A 308 -12.05 3.93 -9.91
CA ASN A 308 -11.99 2.68 -9.17
C ASN A 308 -10.60 2.01 -9.26
N TYR A 309 -10.41 0.90 -8.52
CA TYR A 309 -9.15 0.16 -8.52
C TYR A 309 -8.72 -0.30 -9.92
N GLY A 310 -9.66 -0.80 -10.73
CA GLY A 310 -9.39 -1.24 -12.10
C GLY A 310 -8.91 -0.11 -13.01
N GLU A 311 -9.51 1.08 -12.90
CA GLU A 311 -9.07 2.24 -13.68
C GLU A 311 -7.66 2.67 -13.30
N ILE A 312 -7.34 2.68 -11.98
CA ILE A 312 -6.01 2.99 -11.49
C ILE A 312 -5.01 1.94 -12.00
N PHE A 313 -5.30 0.65 -11.83
CA PHE A 313 -4.43 -0.42 -12.29
C PHE A 313 -4.13 -0.31 -13.79
N GLU A 314 -5.16 -0.14 -14.63
CA GLU A 314 -5.00 -0.09 -16.08
C GLU A 314 -4.10 1.06 -16.54
N ARG A 315 -4.22 2.25 -15.94
CA ARG A 315 -3.40 3.39 -16.34
C ARG A 315 -2.00 3.41 -15.74
N THR A 316 -1.74 2.68 -14.64
CA THR A 316 -0.45 2.70 -13.95
C THR A 316 0.42 1.47 -14.25
N LEU A 317 -0.19 0.30 -14.31
CA LEU A 317 0.48 -1.00 -14.45
C LEU A 317 -0.03 -1.79 -15.67
N GLY A 318 -1.31 -1.64 -16.00
CA GLY A 318 -2.06 -2.46 -16.95
C GLY A 318 -1.83 -2.10 -18.42
N THR A 319 -2.80 -2.45 -19.23
CA THR A 319 -2.70 -2.36 -20.71
C THR A 319 -2.55 -0.95 -21.24
N LYS A 320 -2.98 0.07 -20.48
CA LYS A 320 -2.86 1.50 -20.81
C LYS A 320 -1.51 2.10 -20.35
N SER A 321 -0.68 1.33 -19.66
CA SER A 321 0.67 1.74 -19.24
C SER A 321 1.76 1.11 -20.13
N ASP A 322 2.98 1.62 -20.04
CA ASP A 322 4.14 1.03 -20.71
C ASP A 322 4.49 -0.37 -20.17
N LEU A 323 4.05 -0.70 -18.95
CA LEU A 323 4.35 -1.98 -18.31
C LEU A 323 3.52 -3.13 -18.85
N LYS A 324 2.30 -2.86 -19.29
CA LYS A 324 1.36 -3.85 -19.86
C LYS A 324 1.27 -5.13 -19.03
N LEU A 325 1.18 -4.94 -17.70
CA LEU A 325 1.09 -6.04 -16.76
C LEU A 325 -0.33 -6.60 -16.76
N ALA A 326 -0.44 -7.93 -16.81
CA ALA A 326 -1.73 -8.59 -16.62
C ALA A 326 -2.18 -8.46 -15.17
N ARG A 327 -3.49 -8.37 -14.95
CA ARG A 327 -4.09 -8.26 -13.60
C ARG A 327 -3.71 -9.45 -12.70
N GLY A 328 -3.74 -10.68 -13.20
CA GLY A 328 -3.42 -11.87 -12.42
C GLY A 328 -4.17 -11.90 -11.08
N LEU A 329 -3.45 -12.09 -9.97
CA LEU A 329 -4.01 -12.05 -8.62
C LEU A 329 -4.63 -10.69 -8.24
N ASN A 330 -4.27 -9.63 -8.94
CA ASN A 330 -4.82 -8.28 -8.74
C ASN A 330 -6.16 -8.05 -9.45
N ASN A 331 -6.75 -9.10 -10.02
CA ASN A 331 -8.10 -9.03 -10.56
C ASN A 331 -9.14 -9.17 -9.43
N LEU A 332 -10.39 -8.76 -9.71
CA LEU A 332 -11.50 -9.01 -8.79
C LEU A 332 -11.67 -10.51 -8.52
N TRP A 333 -12.12 -10.87 -7.34
CA TRP A 333 -12.43 -12.25 -6.95
C TRP A 333 -13.41 -12.93 -7.91
N THR A 334 -14.38 -12.18 -8.45
CA THR A 334 -15.33 -12.65 -9.48
C THR A 334 -14.67 -12.96 -10.82
N LYS A 335 -13.43 -12.51 -11.02
CA LYS A 335 -12.62 -12.71 -12.24
C LYS A 335 -11.37 -13.55 -11.99
N GLY A 336 -11.36 -14.33 -10.89
CA GLY A 336 -10.27 -15.24 -10.55
C GLY A 336 -9.07 -14.60 -9.86
N GLY A 337 -9.18 -13.36 -9.36
CA GLY A 337 -8.16 -12.68 -8.57
C GLY A 337 -8.43 -12.74 -7.06
N LEU A 338 -7.70 -11.92 -6.31
CA LEU A 338 -7.79 -11.81 -4.86
C LEU A 338 -8.30 -10.45 -4.37
N MET A 339 -8.61 -9.52 -5.30
CA MET A 339 -9.19 -8.24 -4.90
C MET A 339 -10.65 -8.45 -4.53
N TYR A 340 -10.93 -8.27 -3.23
CA TYR A 340 -12.21 -8.55 -2.60
C TYR A 340 -12.54 -7.42 -1.61
N SER A 341 -13.63 -6.70 -1.84
CA SER A 341 -14.09 -5.66 -0.91
C SER A 341 -14.88 -6.25 0.26
N MET A 342 -14.79 -5.60 1.43
CA MET A 342 -15.68 -5.89 2.54
C MET A 342 -17.02 -5.17 2.31
N PRO A 343 -18.17 -5.76 2.71
CA PRO A 343 -19.49 -5.21 2.45
C PRO A 343 -19.70 -3.81 3.05
N PHE A 344 -20.20 -2.88 2.24
CA PHE A 344 -20.58 -1.50 2.63
C PHE A 344 -22.02 -1.48 3.18
N ARG A 345 -22.17 -1.89 4.47
CA ARG A 345 -23.48 -1.94 5.16
C ARG A 345 -23.37 -1.76 6.66
#